data_7828bce596c5eaf72902ccf3ca332bbc
#
_entry.id   7828bce596c5eaf72902ccf3ca332bbc
#
_cell.length_a   1.000
_cell.length_b   1.000
_cell.length_c   1.000
_cell.angle_alpha   90.00
_cell.angle_beta   90.00
_cell.angle_gamma   90.00
#
_symmetry.space_group_name_H-M   'P 1'
#
loop_
_entity.id
_entity.type
_entity.pdbx_description
1 polymer ?
#
loop_
_entity_poly.entity_id
_entity_poly.type
_entity_poly.pdbx_seq_one_letter_code
_entity_poly.pdbx_strand_id
1 'polypeptide(L)'
;MVSGRCEVAAPDWRLTAVLERVAPGKALDLACGSGRHARWLVERGWRVTGVDIREDAPRGIDYVRADLEQHEFTIAPNAWDLIVCWLYWQPDLLAAIARGVRDGGLVALAGKTTGRFATSLAAYRAAFMGWEEIEAGENESVAWLIARKNQSDRHG
;
A
#
# COMPACT_ATOMS: atom_id res chain seq x y z
N MET A 1 24.90 -17.84 18.15
CA MET A 1 23.63 -17.88 17.75
C MET A 1 23.03 -16.50 17.51
N VAL A 2 22.04 -16.51 16.84
CA VAL A 2 21.60 -15.30 16.21
C VAL A 2 20.48 -14.65 16.97
N SER A 3 20.38 -15.00 18.18
CA SER A 3 19.32 -14.50 18.98
C SER A 3 19.33 -12.99 19.01
N GLY A 4 18.23 -12.40 19.07
CA GLY A 4 18.10 -10.96 19.10
C GLY A 4 18.19 -10.28 17.76
N ARG A 5 18.50 -11.00 16.71
CA ARG A 5 18.47 -10.42 15.39
C ARG A 5 17.04 -10.42 14.89
N CYS A 6 16.43 -9.24 14.86
CA CYS A 6 15.14 -9.08 14.20
C CYS A 6 15.38 -9.10 12.70
N GLU A 7 15.22 -10.25 12.11
CA GLU A 7 15.21 -10.30 10.67
C GLU A 7 13.93 -9.66 10.20
N VAL A 8 14.07 -8.59 9.42
CA VAL A 8 12.93 -7.98 8.78
C VAL A 8 12.40 -8.94 7.74
N ALA A 9 11.13 -9.23 7.78
CA ALA A 9 10.51 -10.08 6.78
C ALA A 9 10.79 -9.53 5.39
N ALA A 10 11.03 -10.42 4.44
CA ALA A 10 11.21 -10.02 3.06
C ALA A 10 9.94 -9.36 2.53
N PRO A 11 10.05 -8.38 1.63
CA PRO A 11 8.88 -7.81 0.97
C PRO A 11 8.18 -8.87 0.12
N ASP A 12 6.88 -8.70 -0.08
CA ASP A 12 6.08 -9.64 -0.85
C ASP A 12 6.48 -9.57 -2.33
N TRP A 13 6.77 -10.72 -2.92
CA TRP A 13 7.23 -10.79 -4.31
C TRP A 13 6.19 -10.28 -5.31
N ARG A 14 4.90 -10.36 -4.97
CA ARG A 14 3.83 -9.85 -5.85
C ARG A 14 3.95 -8.34 -6.02
N LEU A 15 4.31 -7.67 -4.95
CA LEU A 15 4.50 -6.23 -4.94
C LEU A 15 5.82 -5.85 -5.60
N THR A 16 6.91 -6.50 -5.23
CA THR A 16 8.23 -6.14 -5.73
C THR A 16 8.39 -6.40 -7.22
N ALA A 17 7.79 -7.48 -7.73
CA ALA A 17 7.87 -7.80 -9.15
C ALA A 17 7.28 -6.71 -10.04
N VAL A 18 6.25 -6.02 -9.55
CA VAL A 18 5.67 -4.89 -10.28
C VAL A 18 6.50 -3.62 -10.05
N LEU A 19 6.78 -3.31 -8.80
CA LEU A 19 7.35 -2.01 -8.44
C LEU A 19 8.82 -1.87 -8.84
N GLU A 20 9.56 -2.95 -9.03
CA GLU A 20 10.93 -2.86 -9.54
C GLU A 20 11.02 -2.28 -10.94
N ARG A 21 9.90 -2.28 -11.66
CA ARG A 21 9.81 -1.73 -13.02
C ARG A 21 9.25 -0.31 -13.07
N VAL A 22 8.97 0.27 -11.92
CA VAL A 22 8.34 1.58 -11.81
C VAL A 22 9.35 2.59 -11.32
N ALA A 23 9.42 3.73 -12.01
CA ALA A 23 10.29 4.83 -11.58
C ALA A 23 9.89 5.30 -10.19
N PRO A 24 10.88 5.53 -9.30
CA PRO A 24 10.58 5.93 -7.94
C PRO A 24 9.97 7.32 -7.87
N GLY A 25 9.15 7.53 -6.86
CA GLY A 25 8.49 8.77 -6.58
C GLY A 25 8.14 8.85 -5.10
N LYS A 26 6.97 9.40 -4.80
CA LYS A 26 6.50 9.59 -3.44
C LYS A 26 5.50 8.48 -3.09
N ALA A 27 5.81 7.71 -2.06
CA ALA A 27 5.01 6.57 -1.65
C ALA A 27 4.46 6.73 -0.23
N LEU A 28 3.24 6.26 -0.03
CA LEU A 28 2.60 6.17 1.27
C LEU A 28 2.37 4.69 1.58
N ASP A 29 2.87 4.23 2.72
CA ASP A 29 2.69 2.84 3.16
C ASP A 29 1.79 2.84 4.40
N LEU A 30 0.51 2.53 4.20
CA LEU A 30 -0.50 2.50 5.26
C LEU A 30 -0.43 1.18 6.00
N ALA A 31 -0.46 1.23 7.34
CA ALA A 31 -0.27 0.08 8.19
C ALA A 31 1.05 -0.61 7.87
N CYS A 32 2.12 0.17 7.85
CA CYS A 32 3.43 -0.27 7.36
C CYS A 32 4.12 -1.32 8.23
N GLY A 33 3.66 -1.52 9.46
CA GLY A 33 4.23 -2.50 10.38
C GLY A 33 5.70 -2.23 10.63
N SER A 34 6.53 -3.26 10.53
CA SER A 34 7.98 -3.14 10.72
C SER A 34 8.70 -2.47 9.56
N GLY A 35 7.98 -2.20 8.46
CA GLY A 35 8.54 -1.44 7.35
C GLY A 35 9.22 -2.26 6.27
N ARG A 36 8.86 -3.53 6.11
CA ARG A 36 9.51 -4.39 5.09
C ARG A 36 9.34 -3.84 3.67
N HIS A 37 8.15 -3.36 3.32
CA HIS A 37 7.91 -2.78 1.99
C HIS A 37 8.46 -1.37 1.90
N ALA A 38 8.29 -0.56 2.95
CA ALA A 38 8.81 0.80 2.99
C ALA A 38 10.34 0.82 2.80
N ARG A 39 11.03 -0.09 3.46
CA ARG A 39 12.49 -0.18 3.37
C ARG A 39 12.94 -0.58 1.98
N TRP A 40 12.26 -1.56 1.39
CA TRP A 40 12.55 -1.98 0.03
C TRP A 40 12.39 -0.82 -0.96
N LEU A 41 11.33 -0.02 -0.77
CA LEU A 41 11.07 1.15 -1.62
C LEU A 41 12.15 2.22 -1.46
N VAL A 42 12.54 2.52 -0.22
CA VAL A 42 13.60 3.51 0.05
C VAL A 42 14.91 3.09 -0.63
N GLU A 43 15.26 1.82 -0.57
CA GLU A 43 16.47 1.30 -1.20
C GLU A 43 16.47 1.51 -2.71
N ARG A 44 15.29 1.67 -3.31
CA ARG A 44 15.13 1.91 -4.75
C ARG A 44 14.86 3.36 -5.10
N GLY A 45 15.04 4.26 -4.15
CA GLY A 45 14.97 5.69 -4.39
C GLY A 45 13.62 6.33 -4.14
N TRP A 46 12.64 5.58 -3.62
CA TRP A 46 11.35 6.16 -3.25
C TRP A 46 11.47 7.02 -2.00
N ARG A 47 10.67 8.07 -1.95
CA ARG A 47 10.46 8.86 -0.74
C ARG A 47 9.23 8.31 -0.06
N VAL A 48 9.40 7.66 1.09
CA VAL A 48 8.34 6.89 1.73
C VAL A 48 7.88 7.53 3.02
N THR A 49 6.57 7.70 3.16
CA THR A 49 5.92 7.97 4.44
C THR A 49 5.21 6.69 4.86
N GLY A 50 5.54 6.20 6.04
CA GLY A 50 4.86 5.04 6.62
C GLY A 50 3.96 5.46 7.75
N VAL A 51 2.80 4.83 7.86
CA VAL A 51 1.81 5.11 8.91
C VAL A 51 1.48 3.81 9.63
N ASP A 52 1.60 3.81 10.94
CA ASP A 52 1.22 2.67 11.77
C ASP A 52 0.96 3.14 13.20
N ILE A 53 0.34 2.28 13.99
CA ILE A 53 0.07 2.58 15.39
C ILE A 53 1.29 2.29 16.29
N ARG A 54 2.31 1.62 15.78
CA ARG A 54 3.48 1.20 16.54
C ARG A 54 4.26 2.41 17.07
N GLU A 55 4.84 2.24 18.25
CA GLU A 55 5.69 3.29 18.84
C GLU A 55 7.05 3.35 18.19
N ASP A 56 7.58 2.19 17.74
CA ASP A 56 8.92 2.12 17.15
C ASP A 56 8.84 2.30 15.63
N ALA A 57 9.37 3.41 15.16
CA ALA A 57 9.38 3.75 13.75
C ALA A 57 10.40 2.89 12.99
N PRO A 58 10.04 2.41 11.78
CA PRO A 58 11.03 1.87 10.86
C PRO A 58 12.08 2.92 10.50
N ARG A 59 13.32 2.50 10.30
CA ARG A 59 14.40 3.43 9.96
C ARG A 59 14.36 3.81 8.49
N GLY A 60 14.77 5.05 8.21
CA GLY A 60 14.97 5.53 6.84
C GLY A 60 13.72 6.00 6.13
N ILE A 61 12.60 6.10 6.83
CA ILE A 61 11.35 6.60 6.26
C ILE A 61 10.81 7.75 7.12
N ASP A 62 9.93 8.54 6.53
CA ASP A 62 9.12 9.49 7.29
C ASP A 62 8.01 8.69 7.95
N TYR A 63 8.01 8.66 9.27
CA TYR A 63 7.06 7.83 10.00
C TYR A 63 6.04 8.68 10.74
N VAL A 64 4.78 8.34 10.57
CA VAL A 64 3.67 8.95 11.29
C VAL A 64 3.02 7.86 12.14
N ARG A 65 3.09 8.04 13.46
CA ARG A 65 2.34 7.17 14.37
C ARG A 65 0.90 7.65 14.42
N ALA A 66 -0.02 6.83 13.92
CA ALA A 66 -1.43 7.18 13.86
C ALA A 66 -2.28 5.92 13.81
N ASP A 67 -3.46 6.01 14.40
CA ASP A 67 -4.45 4.94 14.36
C ASP A 67 -5.39 5.20 13.18
N LEU A 68 -5.25 4.36 12.15
CA LEU A 68 -6.07 4.48 10.94
C LEU A 68 -7.55 4.22 11.24
N GLU A 69 -7.85 3.33 12.18
CA GLU A 69 -9.24 3.04 12.55
C GLU A 69 -9.92 4.24 13.23
N GLN A 70 -9.14 5.07 13.89
CA GLN A 70 -9.63 6.29 14.53
C GLN A 70 -9.50 7.51 13.61
N HIS A 71 -9.16 7.31 12.34
CA HIS A 71 -9.01 8.37 11.35
C HIS A 71 -8.01 9.46 11.77
N GLU A 72 -6.92 9.05 12.43
CA GLU A 72 -5.89 9.98 12.90
C GLU A 72 -4.93 10.43 11.80
N PHE A 73 -4.98 9.81 10.63
CA PHE A 73 -4.16 10.20 9.49
C PHE A 73 -5.06 10.55 8.30
N THR A 74 -4.84 11.73 7.74
CA THR A 74 -5.56 12.19 6.56
C THR A 74 -4.74 11.95 5.32
N ILE A 75 -5.29 11.20 4.35
CA ILE A 75 -4.64 10.97 3.06
C ILE A 75 -4.93 12.17 2.16
N ALA A 76 -3.90 12.96 1.87
CA ALA A 76 -4.07 14.13 1.01
C ALA A 76 -4.42 13.68 -0.41
N PRO A 77 -5.38 14.35 -1.07
CA PRO A 77 -5.78 13.97 -2.43
C PRO A 77 -4.69 14.30 -3.44
N ASN A 78 -4.56 13.46 -4.45
CA ASN A 78 -3.61 13.63 -5.57
C ASN A 78 -2.17 13.89 -5.11
N ALA A 79 -1.77 13.30 -4.00
CA ALA A 79 -0.49 13.60 -3.38
C ALA A 79 0.56 12.51 -3.58
N TRP A 80 0.15 11.31 -3.97
CA TRP A 80 1.01 10.14 -3.89
C TRP A 80 1.17 9.46 -5.24
N ASP A 81 2.41 9.11 -5.58
CA ASP A 81 2.70 8.30 -6.77
C ASP A 81 2.35 6.84 -6.56
N LEU A 82 2.39 6.40 -5.30
CA LEU A 82 2.08 5.05 -4.91
C LEU A 82 1.48 5.07 -3.51
N ILE A 83 0.38 4.34 -3.32
CA ILE A 83 -0.11 4.04 -1.98
C ILE A 83 -0.12 2.52 -1.82
N VAL A 84 0.55 2.04 -0.78
CA VAL A 84 0.60 0.63 -0.40
C VAL A 84 -0.25 0.44 0.85
N CYS A 85 -1.13 -0.56 0.84
CA CYS A 85 -1.87 -1.01 2.01
C CYS A 85 -1.90 -2.53 1.96
N TRP A 86 -0.89 -3.18 2.52
CA TRP A 86 -0.62 -4.59 2.28
C TRP A 86 -0.91 -5.43 3.52
N LEU A 87 -1.81 -6.39 3.35
CA LEU A 87 -2.31 -7.26 4.43
C LEU A 87 -3.00 -6.50 5.56
N TYR A 88 -3.67 -5.41 5.21
CA TYR A 88 -4.48 -4.62 6.14
C TYR A 88 -5.82 -4.31 5.48
N TRP A 89 -6.92 -4.65 6.13
CA TRP A 89 -8.25 -4.46 5.59
C TRP A 89 -9.04 -3.46 6.42
N GLN A 90 -9.32 -2.33 5.83
CA GLN A 90 -10.20 -1.31 6.39
C GLN A 90 -10.97 -0.67 5.24
N PRO A 91 -12.19 -1.17 4.94
CA PRO A 91 -12.89 -0.77 3.72
C PRO A 91 -13.20 0.73 3.61
N ASP A 92 -13.37 1.41 4.72
CA ASP A 92 -13.62 2.86 4.69
C ASP A 92 -12.39 3.69 4.26
N LEU A 93 -11.20 3.10 4.21
CA LEU A 93 -10.02 3.78 3.67
C LEU A 93 -9.95 3.78 2.15
N LEU A 94 -10.63 2.84 1.49
CA LEU A 94 -10.42 2.62 0.05
C LEU A 94 -10.74 3.85 -0.80
N ALA A 95 -11.81 4.57 -0.47
CA ALA A 95 -12.15 5.79 -1.21
C ALA A 95 -11.08 6.88 -1.04
N ALA A 96 -10.56 7.05 0.17
CA ALA A 96 -9.51 8.02 0.44
C ALA A 96 -8.19 7.63 -0.25
N ILE A 97 -7.88 6.34 -0.29
CA ILE A 97 -6.73 5.82 -1.02
C ILE A 97 -6.87 6.15 -2.51
N ALA A 98 -8.03 5.88 -3.08
CA ALA A 98 -8.28 6.17 -4.51
C ALA A 98 -8.09 7.64 -4.84
N ARG A 99 -8.57 8.54 -3.96
CA ARG A 99 -8.37 9.98 -4.14
C ARG A 99 -6.94 10.42 -3.90
N GLY A 100 -6.22 9.72 -3.03
CA GLY A 100 -4.87 10.08 -2.66
C GLY A 100 -3.83 9.81 -3.72
N VAL A 101 -4.05 8.82 -4.56
CA VAL A 101 -3.16 8.49 -5.67
C VAL A 101 -3.37 9.52 -6.77
N ARG A 102 -2.30 10.11 -7.27
CA ARG A 102 -2.39 11.05 -8.39
C ARG A 102 -2.63 10.32 -9.70
N ASP A 103 -3.08 11.05 -10.72
CA ASP A 103 -3.29 10.50 -12.04
C ASP A 103 -2.01 9.82 -12.55
N GLY A 104 -2.13 8.61 -13.04
CA GLY A 104 -0.99 7.81 -13.48
C GLY A 104 -0.24 7.09 -12.38
N GLY A 105 -0.59 7.34 -11.13
CA GLY A 105 0.02 6.67 -9.99
C GLY A 105 -0.55 5.27 -9.76
N LEU A 106 0.00 4.58 -8.78
CA LEU A 106 -0.33 3.19 -8.50
C LEU A 106 -0.92 3.00 -7.11
N VAL A 107 -1.78 2.01 -6.98
CA VAL A 107 -2.20 1.46 -5.70
C VAL A 107 -1.71 0.02 -5.62
N ALA A 108 -1.28 -0.41 -4.44
CA ALA A 108 -0.87 -1.80 -4.19
C ALA A 108 -1.54 -2.26 -2.90
N LEU A 109 -2.47 -3.19 -3.03
CA LEU A 109 -3.34 -3.62 -1.95
C LEU A 109 -3.32 -5.14 -1.82
N ALA A 110 -3.35 -5.63 -0.60
CA ALA A 110 -3.57 -7.04 -0.33
C ALA A 110 -4.29 -7.21 1.00
N GLY A 111 -5.07 -8.26 1.09
CA GLY A 111 -5.78 -8.63 2.30
C GLY A 111 -5.96 -10.13 2.41
N LYS A 112 -6.20 -10.60 3.62
CA LYS A 112 -6.46 -12.03 3.85
C LYS A 112 -7.84 -12.40 3.34
N THR A 113 -7.97 -13.61 2.83
CA THR A 113 -9.26 -14.12 2.34
C THR A 113 -10.05 -14.85 3.42
N THR A 114 -9.44 -15.10 4.58
CA THR A 114 -10.06 -15.79 5.70
C THR A 114 -9.84 -15.01 6.99
N GLY A 115 -10.65 -15.32 8.00
CA GLY A 115 -10.53 -14.69 9.31
C GLY A 115 -11.47 -13.51 9.49
N ARG A 116 -11.29 -12.82 10.61
CA ARG A 116 -12.17 -11.73 11.02
C ARG A 116 -12.20 -10.55 10.05
N PHE A 117 -11.06 -10.26 9.44
CA PHE A 117 -10.93 -9.13 8.52
C PHE A 117 -10.72 -9.62 7.08
N ALA A 118 -11.49 -10.63 6.71
CA ALA A 118 -11.40 -11.21 5.37
C ALA A 118 -11.90 -10.25 4.31
N THR A 119 -11.25 -10.30 3.16
CA THR A 119 -11.64 -9.55 1.98
C THR A 119 -11.54 -10.44 0.74
N SER A 120 -11.73 -9.85 -0.42
CA SER A 120 -11.68 -10.57 -1.69
C SER A 120 -11.17 -9.65 -2.79
N LEU A 121 -10.70 -10.25 -3.88
CA LEU A 121 -10.33 -9.48 -5.05
C LEU A 121 -11.52 -8.68 -5.60
N ALA A 122 -12.73 -9.26 -5.54
CA ALA A 122 -13.93 -8.57 -5.98
C ALA A 122 -14.18 -7.28 -5.19
N ALA A 123 -13.89 -7.28 -3.89
CA ALA A 123 -14.02 -6.08 -3.05
C ALA A 123 -13.06 -4.99 -3.48
N TYR A 124 -11.80 -5.35 -3.77
CA TYR A 124 -10.82 -4.39 -4.28
C TYR A 124 -11.22 -3.88 -5.66
N ARG A 125 -11.62 -4.75 -6.55
CA ARG A 125 -12.05 -4.35 -7.90
C ARG A 125 -13.23 -3.39 -7.88
N ALA A 126 -14.16 -3.58 -6.97
CA ALA A 126 -15.30 -2.68 -6.82
C ALA A 126 -14.85 -1.26 -6.43
N ALA A 127 -13.87 -1.17 -5.54
CA ALA A 127 -13.36 0.12 -5.07
C ALA A 127 -12.49 0.84 -6.10
N PHE A 128 -11.86 0.10 -7.00
CA PHE A 128 -10.94 0.65 -8.01
C PHE A 128 -11.41 0.36 -9.43
N MET A 129 -12.72 0.41 -9.62
CA MET A 129 -13.33 0.17 -10.92
C MET A 129 -12.81 1.18 -11.94
N GLY A 130 -12.43 0.69 -13.11
CA GLY A 130 -11.91 1.52 -14.19
C GLY A 130 -10.41 1.76 -14.14
N TRP A 131 -9.74 1.37 -13.06
CA TRP A 131 -8.29 1.46 -13.00
C TRP A 131 -7.67 0.34 -13.84
N GLU A 132 -6.48 0.60 -14.37
CA GLU A 132 -5.74 -0.41 -15.14
C GLU A 132 -5.11 -1.42 -14.18
N GLU A 133 -5.55 -2.67 -14.23
CA GLU A 133 -4.95 -3.72 -13.41
C GLU A 133 -3.59 -4.10 -13.97
N ILE A 134 -2.56 -4.01 -13.13
CA ILE A 134 -1.20 -4.42 -13.48
C ILE A 134 -0.95 -5.85 -13.02
N GLU A 135 -1.37 -6.16 -11.79
CA GLU A 135 -1.23 -7.48 -11.19
C GLU A 135 -2.39 -7.68 -10.24
N ALA A 136 -3.07 -8.81 -10.31
CA ALA A 136 -4.19 -9.10 -9.43
C ALA A 136 -4.37 -10.60 -9.29
N GLY A 137 -4.86 -11.03 -8.16
CA GLY A 137 -5.15 -12.42 -7.93
C GLY A 137 -5.79 -12.68 -6.59
N GLU A 138 -6.20 -13.91 -6.42
CA GLU A 138 -6.77 -14.39 -5.17
C GLU A 138 -6.49 -15.87 -5.04
N ASN A 139 -6.09 -16.28 -3.85
CA ASN A 139 -5.99 -17.68 -3.52
C ASN A 139 -6.71 -17.93 -2.18
N GLU A 140 -6.54 -19.10 -1.59
CA GLU A 140 -7.24 -19.43 -0.35
C GLU A 140 -6.75 -18.62 0.87
N SER A 141 -5.64 -17.89 0.73
CA SER A 141 -5.02 -17.15 1.83
C SER A 141 -5.04 -15.65 1.65
N VAL A 142 -4.88 -15.16 0.42
CA VAL A 142 -4.69 -13.73 0.16
C VAL A 142 -5.35 -13.32 -1.16
N ALA A 143 -5.86 -12.09 -1.17
CA ALA A 143 -6.32 -11.40 -2.38
C ALA A 143 -5.45 -10.16 -2.55
N TRP A 144 -5.06 -9.83 -3.79
CA TRP A 144 -4.21 -8.67 -4.04
C TRP A 144 -4.59 -7.97 -5.33
N LEU A 145 -4.35 -6.67 -5.36
CA LEU A 145 -4.57 -5.83 -6.54
C LEU A 145 -3.49 -4.75 -6.60
N ILE A 146 -2.81 -4.68 -7.72
CA ILE A 146 -1.94 -3.55 -8.05
C ILE A 146 -2.49 -2.94 -9.32
N ALA A 147 -2.84 -1.66 -9.28
CA ALA A 147 -3.53 -1.01 -10.38
C ALA A 147 -3.06 0.42 -10.55
N ARG A 148 -3.13 0.90 -11.79
CA ARG A 148 -2.73 2.26 -12.17
C ARG A 148 -3.97 3.12 -12.33
N LYS A 149 -3.94 4.28 -11.73
CA LYS A 149 -5.00 5.27 -11.87
C LYS A 149 -4.94 5.90 -13.25
N ASN A 150 -6.05 5.84 -13.96
CA ASN A 150 -6.15 6.49 -15.25
C ASN A 150 -5.99 7.99 -15.11
N GLN A 151 -5.38 8.62 -16.12
CA GLN A 151 -5.32 10.07 -16.14
C GLN A 151 -6.72 10.62 -16.34
N SER A 152 -7.03 11.68 -15.59
CA SER A 152 -8.32 12.34 -15.75
C SER A 152 -8.44 12.88 -17.16
N ASP A 153 -9.59 12.61 -17.79
CA ASP A 153 -9.90 13.22 -19.05
C ASP A 153 -10.24 14.68 -18.77
N ARG A 154 -9.37 15.58 -19.25
CA ARG A 154 -9.56 17.02 -19.05
C ARG A 154 -10.26 17.71 -20.20
N HIS A 155 -10.81 16.93 -21.09
CA HIS A 155 -11.59 17.51 -22.17
C HIS A 155 -12.97 17.83 -21.62
N GLY A 156 -13.17 19.08 -21.39
CA GLY A 156 -14.45 19.60 -20.97
C GLY A 156 -15.44 19.57 -22.11
#